data_de4dc03256f60bc89b1e1564ce714e3e
#
_entry.id   de4dc03256f60bc89b1e1564ce714e3e
#
_cell.length_a   1.000
_cell.length_b   1.000
_cell.length_c   1.000
_cell.angle_alpha   90.00
_cell.angle_beta   90.00
_cell.angle_gamma   90.00
#
_symmetry.space_group_name_H-M   'P 1'
#
loop_
_entity.id
_entity.type
_entity.pdbx_description
1 polymer ?
#
loop_
_entity_poly.entity_id
_entity_poly.type
_entity_poly.pdbx_seq_one_letter_code
_entity_poly.pdbx_strand_id
1 'polypeptide(L)'
;MSVYASGMDEILGQVLDVLPLLRAVGRDAEAHTLLRALTEGCNPREILGSLQVALAELPEGIEPEVDRRVSTLLGAVGRLCQEL
;
A
#
# COMPACT_ATOMS: atom_id res chain seq x y z
N MET A 1 3.72 -22.53 -6.78
CA MET A 1 3.26 -21.18 -6.41
C MET A 1 4.28 -20.17 -6.89
N SER A 2 3.85 -19.12 -7.57
CA SER A 2 4.78 -18.10 -8.01
C SER A 2 5.16 -17.18 -6.85
N VAL A 3 6.40 -16.70 -6.85
CA VAL A 3 6.88 -15.71 -5.88
C VAL A 3 5.99 -14.46 -5.93
N TYR A 4 5.49 -14.15 -7.11
CA TYR A 4 4.62 -13.02 -7.36
C TYR A 4 3.32 -13.08 -6.54
N ALA A 5 2.63 -14.23 -6.54
CA ALA A 5 1.39 -14.38 -5.80
C ALA A 5 1.60 -14.21 -4.29
N SER A 6 2.68 -14.77 -3.75
CA SER A 6 3.04 -14.61 -2.33
C SER A 6 3.34 -13.15 -1.99
N GLY A 7 4.07 -12.44 -2.87
CA GLY A 7 4.38 -11.04 -2.68
C GLY A 7 3.14 -10.16 -2.70
N MET A 8 2.20 -10.44 -3.60
CA MET A 8 0.94 -9.71 -3.68
C MET A 8 0.11 -9.88 -2.41
N ASP A 9 -0.03 -11.12 -1.93
CA ASP A 9 -0.80 -11.40 -0.72
C ASP A 9 -0.21 -10.68 0.49
N GLU A 10 1.10 -10.66 0.61
CA GLU A 10 1.79 -9.97 1.69
C GLU A 10 1.54 -8.47 1.64
N ILE A 11 1.65 -7.87 0.46
CA ILE A 11 1.39 -6.45 0.27
C ILE A 11 -0.05 -6.09 0.63
N LEU A 12 -1.02 -6.88 0.16
CA LEU A 12 -2.42 -6.64 0.45
C LEU A 12 -2.68 -6.70 1.96
N GLY A 13 -2.11 -7.69 2.65
CA GLY A 13 -2.24 -7.80 4.10
C GLY A 13 -1.66 -6.61 4.83
N GLN A 14 -0.48 -6.13 4.40
CA GLN A 14 0.16 -4.98 5.02
C GLN A 14 -0.63 -3.69 4.79
N VAL A 15 -1.21 -3.52 3.60
CA VAL A 15 -2.05 -2.35 3.33
C VAL A 15 -3.28 -2.36 4.24
N LEU A 16 -3.92 -3.52 4.38
CA LEU A 16 -5.08 -3.65 5.25
C LEU A 16 -4.74 -3.36 6.71
N ASP A 17 -3.51 -3.66 7.14
CA ASP A 17 -3.05 -3.35 8.50
C ASP A 17 -2.83 -1.85 8.72
N VAL A 18 -2.45 -1.12 7.66
CA VAL A 18 -2.22 0.32 7.74
C VAL A 18 -3.53 1.11 7.79
N LEU A 19 -4.59 0.61 7.15
CA LEU A 19 -5.86 1.34 7.07
C LEU A 19 -6.41 1.75 8.43
N PRO A 20 -6.53 0.84 9.44
CA PRO A 20 -7.04 1.27 10.74
C PRO A 20 -6.12 2.25 11.46
N LEU A 21 -4.80 2.17 11.23
CA LEU A 21 -3.86 3.12 11.81
C LEU A 21 -4.08 4.52 11.27
N LEU A 22 -4.30 4.65 9.96
CA LEU A 22 -4.59 5.93 9.33
C LEU A 22 -5.90 6.51 9.86
N ARG A 23 -6.92 5.69 10.00
CA ARG A 23 -8.21 6.13 10.55
C ARG A 23 -8.10 6.58 12.00
N ALA A 24 -7.28 5.88 12.78
CA ALA A 24 -7.08 6.22 14.19
C ALA A 24 -6.45 7.60 14.38
N VAL A 25 -5.67 8.07 13.41
CA VAL A 25 -5.04 9.40 13.48
C VAL A 25 -5.80 10.44 12.65
N GLY A 26 -7.02 10.14 12.24
CA GLY A 26 -7.86 11.09 11.51
C GLY A 26 -7.55 11.23 10.02
N ARG A 27 -6.82 10.26 9.46
CA ARG A 27 -6.45 10.27 8.02
C ARG A 27 -7.39 9.37 7.22
N ASP A 28 -8.70 9.56 7.35
CA ASP A 28 -9.69 8.74 6.67
C ASP A 28 -9.63 8.86 5.15
N ALA A 29 -9.34 10.07 4.65
CA ALA A 29 -9.24 10.30 3.21
C ALA A 29 -8.08 9.49 2.60
N GLU A 30 -6.94 9.47 3.28
CA GLU A 30 -5.78 8.71 2.83
C GLU A 30 -6.03 7.20 2.91
N ALA A 31 -6.70 6.75 3.97
CA ALA A 31 -7.11 5.36 4.10
C ALA A 31 -8.04 4.94 2.95
N HIS A 32 -9.00 5.80 2.62
CA HIS A 32 -9.93 5.57 1.53
C HIS A 32 -9.19 5.48 0.18
N THR A 33 -8.22 6.37 -0.04
CA THR A 33 -7.42 6.37 -1.26
C THR A 33 -6.66 5.04 -1.43
N LEU A 34 -6.06 4.53 -0.34
CA LEU A 34 -5.39 3.24 -0.39
C LEU A 34 -6.35 2.10 -0.70
N LEU A 35 -7.52 2.12 -0.05
CA LEU A 35 -8.52 1.09 -0.30
C LEU A 35 -8.98 1.09 -1.75
N ARG A 36 -9.21 2.27 -2.32
CA ARG A 36 -9.59 2.40 -3.73
C ARG A 36 -8.50 1.86 -4.65
N ALA A 37 -7.26 2.11 -4.33
CA ALA A 37 -6.15 1.58 -5.12
C ALA A 37 -6.17 0.05 -5.18
N LEU A 38 -6.59 -0.61 -4.09
CA LEU A 38 -6.72 -2.07 -4.07
C LEU A 38 -7.90 -2.57 -4.88
N THR A 39 -8.99 -1.80 -4.97
CA THR A 39 -10.26 -2.28 -5.51
C THR A 39 -10.53 -1.84 -6.94
N GLU A 40 -9.91 -0.76 -7.42
CA GLU A 40 -10.19 -0.22 -8.74
C GLU A 40 -9.30 -0.77 -9.86
N GLY A 41 -8.21 -1.42 -9.51
CA GLY A 41 -7.32 -2.03 -10.50
C GLY A 41 -7.92 -3.28 -11.11
N CYS A 42 -7.76 -3.46 -12.42
CA CYS A 42 -8.28 -4.63 -13.14
C CYS A 42 -7.30 -5.80 -13.13
N ASN A 43 -6.04 -5.52 -12.88
CA ASN A 43 -5.00 -6.56 -12.83
C ASN A 43 -3.95 -6.17 -11.79
N PRO A 44 -3.09 -7.13 -11.37
CA PRO A 44 -2.10 -6.86 -10.32
C PRO A 44 -1.15 -5.72 -10.63
N ARG A 45 -0.76 -5.56 -11.87
CA ARG A 45 0.15 -4.47 -12.27
C ARG A 45 -0.48 -3.10 -12.04
N GLU A 46 -1.76 -2.95 -12.39
CA GLU A 46 -2.49 -1.71 -12.15
C GLU A 46 -2.66 -1.44 -10.67
N ILE A 47 -2.96 -2.47 -9.89
CA ILE A 47 -3.09 -2.35 -8.44
C ILE A 47 -1.78 -1.87 -7.84
N LEU A 48 -0.66 -2.48 -8.21
CA LEU A 48 0.65 -2.09 -7.70
C LEU A 48 1.01 -0.66 -8.08
N GLY A 49 0.74 -0.27 -9.32
CA GLY A 49 0.99 1.11 -9.77
C GLY A 49 0.18 2.12 -8.99
N SER A 50 -1.12 1.83 -8.79
CA SER A 50 -2.01 2.70 -8.02
C SER A 50 -1.58 2.78 -6.56
N LEU A 51 -1.17 1.67 -5.96
CA LEU A 51 -0.65 1.65 -4.58
C LEU A 51 0.62 2.48 -4.46
N GLN A 52 1.52 2.35 -5.42
CA GLN A 52 2.77 3.11 -5.39
C GLN A 52 2.51 4.61 -5.38
N VAL A 53 1.60 5.08 -6.23
CA VAL A 53 1.22 6.49 -6.27
C VAL A 53 0.55 6.91 -4.97
N ALA A 54 -0.42 6.13 -4.49
CA ALA A 54 -1.15 6.46 -3.26
C ALA A 54 -0.24 6.51 -2.03
N LEU A 55 0.68 5.55 -1.92
CA LEU A 55 1.63 5.54 -0.80
C LEU A 55 2.61 6.70 -0.88
N ALA A 56 3.07 7.04 -2.09
CA ALA A 56 4.00 8.15 -2.28
C ALA A 56 3.35 9.51 -1.98
N GLU A 57 2.04 9.62 -2.14
CA GLU A 57 1.29 10.85 -1.86
C GLU A 57 0.98 11.05 -0.38
N LEU A 58 1.17 10.01 0.46
CA LEU A 58 0.93 10.15 1.88
C LEU A 58 1.92 11.15 2.49
N PRO A 59 1.45 12.08 3.33
CA PRO A 59 2.34 13.03 3.98
C PRO A 59 3.27 12.31 4.96
N GLU A 60 4.49 12.82 5.09
CA GLU A 60 5.43 12.34 6.08
C GLU A 60 5.07 12.90 7.46
N GLY A 61 5.46 12.19 8.51
CA GLY A 61 5.28 12.67 9.87
C GLY A 61 3.88 12.52 10.42
N ILE A 62 3.06 11.63 9.86
CA ILE A 62 1.73 11.34 10.40
C ILE A 62 1.87 10.71 11.78
N GLU A 63 2.62 9.64 11.88
CA GLU A 63 2.92 8.90 13.09
C GLU A 63 4.08 7.98 12.82
N PRO A 64 5.03 7.76 13.77
CA PRO A 64 6.20 6.91 13.52
C PRO A 64 5.86 5.51 13.02
N GLU A 65 4.83 4.88 13.59
CA GLU A 65 4.43 3.53 13.17
C GLU A 65 3.88 3.51 11.75
N VAL A 66 3.07 4.51 11.40
CA VAL A 66 2.52 4.64 10.05
C VAL A 66 3.64 4.90 9.06
N ASP A 67 4.54 5.82 9.37
CA ASP A 67 5.66 6.17 8.50
C ASP A 67 6.54 4.95 8.22
N ARG A 68 6.81 4.15 9.23
CA ARG A 68 7.60 2.93 9.10
C ARG A 68 6.92 1.92 8.18
N ARG A 69 5.63 1.70 8.39
CA ARG A 69 4.86 0.74 7.58
C ARG A 69 4.74 1.20 6.13
N VAL A 70 4.53 2.49 5.91
CA VAL A 70 4.44 3.06 4.57
C VAL A 70 5.78 2.90 3.84
N SER A 71 6.89 3.19 4.49
CA SER A 71 8.22 3.00 3.90
C SER A 71 8.47 1.55 3.51
N THR A 72 8.11 0.62 4.38
CA THR A 72 8.25 -0.81 4.11
C THR A 72 7.39 -1.22 2.92
N LEU A 73 6.15 -0.73 2.86
CA LEU A 73 5.23 -1.02 1.75
C LEU A 73 5.75 -0.46 0.43
N LEU A 74 6.23 0.78 0.43
CA LEU A 74 6.80 1.38 -0.78
C LEU A 74 7.95 0.55 -1.33
N GLY A 75 8.83 0.08 -0.45
CA GLY A 75 9.92 -0.79 -0.85
C GLY A 75 9.44 -2.11 -1.44
N ALA A 76 8.44 -2.74 -0.80
CA ALA A 76 7.90 -4.01 -1.26
C ALA A 76 7.18 -3.87 -2.60
N VAL A 77 6.37 -2.82 -2.75
CA VAL A 77 5.64 -2.54 -4.01
C VAL A 77 6.64 -2.27 -5.13
N GLY A 78 7.66 -1.46 -4.87
CA GLY A 78 8.68 -1.15 -5.87
C GLY A 78 9.43 -2.39 -6.35
N ARG A 79 9.80 -3.27 -5.42
CA ARG A 79 10.48 -4.52 -5.78
C ARG A 79 9.59 -5.43 -6.62
N LEU A 80 8.33 -5.57 -6.25
CA LEU A 80 7.41 -6.42 -6.99
C LEU A 80 7.12 -5.86 -8.38
N CYS A 81 7.02 -4.53 -8.51
CA CYS A 81 6.87 -3.89 -9.82
C CYS A 81 8.03 -4.18 -10.75
N GLN A 82 9.25 -4.27 -10.22
CA GLN A 82 10.44 -4.58 -11.02
C GLN A 82 10.44 -6.01 -11.54
N GLU A 83 9.75 -6.91 -10.86
CA GLU A 83 9.67 -8.30 -11.28
C GLU A 83 8.62 -8.54 -12.37
N LEU A 84 7.78 -7.57 -12.62
CA LEU A 84 6.77 -7.61 -13.67
C LEU A 84 7.33 -7.06 -14.99
#